data_b50ad803d6c3c3fceeca86736db73eea
#
_entry.id   b50ad803d6c3c3fceeca86736db73eea
#
_cell.length_a   1.000
_cell.length_b   1.000
_cell.length_c   1.000
_cell.angle_alpha   90.00
_cell.angle_beta   90.00
_cell.angle_gamma   90.00
#
_symmetry.space_group_name_H-M   'P 1'
#
loop_
_entity.id
_entity.type
_entity.pdbx_description
1 polymer ?
#
loop_
_entity_poly.entity_id
_entity_poly.type
_entity_poly.pdbx_seq_one_letter_code
_entity_poly.pdbx_strand_id
1 'polypeptide(L)'
;MIQHSGQEIIRDRHDRPIYTKTQGQDELVHAIKTHDIIFVNGPSGTGKTAIATWLGIAGMDRGDYERLVLTRPVVTGGEELGFLPGSLDEKIAPYMQPLYDAISLIKGRRVLIRSRPWAAELPGCG
;
A
#
# COMPACT_ATOMS: atom_id res chain seq x y z
N MET A 1 0.42 -15.45 28.97
CA MET A 1 0.57 -14.47 27.85
C MET A 1 0.55 -15.24 26.55
N ILE A 2 -0.46 -15.06 25.74
CA ILE A 2 -0.53 -15.71 24.44
C ILE A 2 0.40 -14.93 23.51
N GLN A 3 1.46 -15.58 23.05
CA GLN A 3 2.32 -15.00 22.03
C GLN A 3 1.57 -15.03 20.70
N HIS A 4 1.49 -13.86 20.08
CA HIS A 4 0.94 -13.77 18.74
C HIS A 4 1.88 -14.44 17.76
N SER A 5 1.45 -15.54 17.17
CA SER A 5 2.19 -16.18 16.08
C SER A 5 1.76 -15.52 14.77
N GLY A 6 2.58 -14.59 14.30
CA GLY A 6 2.29 -13.86 13.08
C GLY A 6 2.23 -14.77 11.85
N GLN A 7 1.35 -14.43 10.91
CA GLN A 7 1.35 -15.06 9.60
C GLN A 7 2.16 -14.24 8.59
N GLU A 8 2.77 -14.92 7.64
CA GLU A 8 3.56 -14.26 6.59
C GLU A 8 2.64 -13.46 5.67
N ILE A 9 2.96 -12.18 5.46
CA ILE A 9 2.23 -11.31 4.55
C ILE A 9 2.85 -11.38 3.16
N ILE A 10 4.16 -11.10 3.08
CA ILE A 10 4.94 -11.03 1.84
C ILE A 10 6.42 -11.10 2.20
N ARG A 11 7.28 -11.29 1.20
CA ARG A 11 8.74 -11.18 1.38
C ARG A 11 9.23 -9.87 0.80
N ASP A 12 10.21 -9.25 1.47
CA ASP A 12 10.80 -8.02 0.99
C ASP A 12 11.79 -8.28 -0.16
N ARG A 13 12.41 -7.22 -0.68
CA ARG A 13 13.36 -7.31 -1.81
C ARG A 13 14.61 -8.14 -1.51
N HIS A 14 14.88 -8.42 -0.24
CA HIS A 14 16.00 -9.27 0.21
C HIS A 14 15.54 -10.68 0.60
N ASP A 15 14.33 -11.06 0.17
CA ASP A 15 13.71 -12.36 0.47
C ASP A 15 13.48 -12.61 1.97
N ARG A 16 13.36 -11.55 2.77
CA ARG A 16 13.05 -11.64 4.18
C ARG A 16 11.54 -11.58 4.39
N PRO A 17 10.95 -12.53 5.13
CA PRO A 17 9.52 -12.55 5.33
C PRO A 17 9.06 -11.42 6.27
N ILE A 18 7.92 -10.83 5.96
CA ILE A 18 7.25 -9.85 6.78
C ILE A 18 6.01 -10.52 7.37
N TYR A 19 5.90 -10.49 8.69
CA TYR A 19 4.82 -11.14 9.43
C TYR A 19 3.86 -10.12 10.03
N THR A 20 2.62 -10.54 10.22
CA THR A 20 1.66 -9.77 11.03
C THR A 20 2.16 -9.70 12.48
N LYS A 21 1.88 -8.58 13.15
CA LYS A 21 2.29 -8.32 14.53
C LYS A 21 1.14 -8.29 15.52
N THR A 22 -0.09 -8.16 15.04
CA THR A 22 -1.29 -8.03 15.87
C THR A 22 -2.43 -8.87 15.32
N GLN A 23 -3.41 -9.16 16.17
CA GLN A 23 -4.62 -9.85 15.77
C GLN A 23 -5.42 -9.07 14.74
N GLY A 24 -5.49 -7.74 14.87
CA GLY A 24 -6.16 -6.89 13.88
C GLY A 24 -5.52 -6.97 12.51
N GLN A 25 -4.20 -7.11 12.44
CA GLN A 25 -3.49 -7.32 11.19
C GLN A 25 -3.81 -8.70 10.58
N ASP A 26 -3.93 -9.75 11.39
CA ASP A 26 -4.36 -11.06 10.93
C ASP A 26 -5.78 -11.02 10.35
N GLU A 27 -6.68 -10.31 11.01
CA GLU A 27 -8.06 -10.12 10.53
C GLU A 27 -8.09 -9.41 9.18
N LEU A 28 -7.24 -8.39 9.00
CA LEU A 28 -7.11 -7.69 7.73
C LEU A 28 -6.61 -8.60 6.62
N VAL A 29 -5.57 -9.40 6.89
CA VAL A 29 -5.03 -10.36 5.92
C VAL A 29 -6.11 -11.37 5.51
N HIS A 30 -6.86 -11.90 6.48
CA HIS A 30 -7.94 -12.84 6.21
C HIS A 30 -9.07 -12.18 5.39
N ALA A 31 -9.47 -10.98 5.74
CA ALA A 31 -10.53 -10.25 5.04
C ALA A 31 -10.16 -10.00 3.57
N ILE A 32 -8.92 -9.58 3.30
CA ILE A 32 -8.47 -9.32 1.93
C ILE A 32 -8.46 -10.59 1.08
N LYS A 33 -8.16 -11.74 1.69
CA LYS A 33 -8.16 -13.02 0.98
C LYS A 33 -9.56 -13.57 0.71
N THR A 34 -10.56 -13.13 1.46
CA THR A 34 -11.90 -13.76 1.44
C THR A 34 -13.03 -12.84 0.99
N HIS A 35 -12.78 -11.54 0.85
CA HIS A 35 -13.81 -10.56 0.49
C HIS A 35 -13.34 -9.68 -0.67
N ASP A 36 -14.29 -9.19 -1.47
CA ASP A 36 -14.00 -8.31 -2.60
C ASP A 36 -13.91 -6.84 -2.18
N ILE A 37 -14.71 -6.44 -1.20
CA ILE A 37 -14.73 -5.06 -0.68
C ILE A 37 -14.49 -5.12 0.82
N ILE A 38 -13.49 -4.37 1.28
CA ILE A 38 -13.10 -4.35 2.68
C ILE A 38 -12.99 -2.91 3.16
N PHE A 39 -13.61 -2.61 4.30
CA PHE A 39 -13.43 -1.35 5.02
C PHE A 39 -12.49 -1.59 6.20
N VAL A 40 -11.42 -0.81 6.27
CA VAL A 40 -10.42 -0.94 7.33
C VAL A 40 -10.42 0.32 8.16
N ASN A 41 -10.78 0.19 9.43
CA ASN A 41 -10.81 1.29 10.38
C ASN A 41 -9.90 0.97 11.57
N GLY A 42 -9.17 1.95 12.02
CA GLY A 42 -8.28 1.81 13.16
C GLY A 42 -7.36 3.01 13.34
N PRO A 43 -6.65 3.09 14.47
CA PRO A 43 -5.73 4.19 14.76
C PRO A 43 -4.61 4.30 13.72
N SER A 44 -4.05 5.50 13.58
CA SER A 44 -2.87 5.74 12.75
C SER A 44 -1.68 4.92 13.24
N GLY A 45 -0.81 4.49 12.32
CA GLY A 45 0.42 3.78 12.67
C GLY A 45 0.24 2.30 12.98
N THR A 46 -0.93 1.72 12.69
CA THR A 46 -1.18 0.28 12.91
C THR A 46 -0.85 -0.59 11.70
N GLY A 47 -0.33 0.00 10.62
CA GLY A 47 0.10 -0.74 9.43
C GLY A 47 -0.98 -1.01 8.39
N LYS A 48 -2.14 -0.38 8.50
CA LYS A 48 -3.26 -0.60 7.57
C LYS A 48 -2.88 -0.41 6.10
N THR A 49 -2.29 0.73 5.79
CA THR A 49 -1.90 1.08 4.41
C THR A 49 -0.81 0.15 3.88
N ALA A 50 0.22 -0.09 4.68
CA ALA A 50 1.33 -0.96 4.27
C ALA A 50 0.85 -2.38 4.00
N ILE A 51 0.08 -2.97 4.91
CA ILE A 51 -0.40 -4.36 4.78
C ILE A 51 -1.33 -4.49 3.58
N ALA A 52 -2.26 -3.57 3.38
CA ALA A 52 -3.16 -3.59 2.23
C ALA A 52 -2.37 -3.51 0.91
N THR A 53 -1.38 -2.61 0.84
CA THR A 53 -0.50 -2.48 -0.33
C THR A 53 0.29 -3.76 -0.59
N TRP A 54 0.91 -4.33 0.44
CA TRP A 54 1.69 -5.56 0.30
C TRP A 54 0.84 -6.75 -0.13
N LEU A 55 -0.37 -6.88 0.38
CA LEU A 55 -1.29 -7.94 -0.05
C LEU A 55 -1.74 -7.76 -1.50
N GLY A 56 -1.92 -6.51 -1.93
CA GLY A 56 -2.17 -6.20 -3.34
C GLY A 56 -1.00 -6.63 -4.24
N ILE A 57 0.23 -6.32 -3.83
CA ILE A 57 1.44 -6.74 -4.56
C ILE A 57 1.55 -8.25 -4.59
N ALA A 58 1.33 -8.93 -3.46
CA ALA A 58 1.37 -10.38 -3.39
C ALA A 58 0.35 -11.03 -4.32
N GLY A 59 -0.85 -10.46 -4.39
CA GLY A 59 -1.89 -10.92 -5.32
C GLY A 59 -1.49 -10.75 -6.79
N MET A 60 -0.85 -9.63 -7.13
CA MET A 60 -0.31 -9.44 -8.48
C MET A 60 0.78 -10.47 -8.81
N ASP A 61 1.69 -10.71 -7.89
CA ASP A 61 2.79 -11.66 -8.09
C ASP A 61 2.27 -13.10 -8.28
N ARG A 62 1.14 -13.45 -7.66
CA ARG A 62 0.47 -14.73 -7.88
C ARG A 62 -0.38 -14.78 -9.15
N GLY A 63 -0.62 -13.64 -9.80
CA GLY A 63 -1.51 -13.55 -10.95
C GLY A 63 -2.99 -13.40 -10.62
N ASP A 64 -3.34 -13.14 -9.36
CA ASP A 64 -4.74 -12.91 -8.95
C ASP A 64 -5.26 -11.56 -9.47
N TYR A 65 -4.37 -10.58 -9.63
CA TYR A 65 -4.69 -9.24 -10.11
C TYR A 65 -3.77 -8.84 -11.26
N GLU A 66 -4.30 -8.11 -12.22
CA GLU A 66 -3.52 -7.59 -13.35
C GLU A 66 -2.76 -6.31 -12.99
N ARG A 67 -3.32 -5.53 -12.08
CA ARG A 67 -2.73 -4.26 -11.66
C ARG A 67 -3.18 -3.89 -10.25
N LEU A 68 -2.40 -3.06 -9.61
CA LEU A 68 -2.72 -2.46 -8.31
C LEU A 68 -2.89 -0.95 -8.51
N VAL A 69 -4.05 -0.43 -8.12
CA VAL A 69 -4.33 1.00 -8.19
C VAL A 69 -4.45 1.54 -6.77
N LEU A 70 -3.64 2.53 -6.45
CA LEU A 70 -3.58 3.14 -5.13
C LEU A 70 -4.07 4.59 -5.22
N THR A 71 -5.06 4.93 -4.40
CA THR A 71 -5.61 6.28 -4.35
C THR A 71 -5.53 6.84 -2.94
N ARG A 72 -5.32 8.13 -2.82
CA ARG A 72 -5.42 8.84 -1.54
C ARG A 72 -6.12 10.17 -1.77
N PRO A 73 -7.03 10.58 -0.86
CA PRO A 73 -7.57 11.92 -0.92
C PRO A 73 -6.47 12.93 -0.64
N VAL A 74 -6.44 14.01 -1.40
CA VAL A 74 -5.52 15.11 -1.18
C VAL A 74 -6.24 16.18 -0.37
N VAL A 75 -5.84 16.30 0.90
CA VAL A 75 -6.41 17.29 1.83
C VAL A 75 -5.39 18.40 2.01
N THR A 76 -5.74 19.60 1.57
CA THR A 76 -4.81 20.73 1.50
C THR A 76 -4.89 21.69 2.70
N GLY A 77 -5.69 21.35 3.73
CA GLY A 77 -5.82 22.21 4.90
C GLY A 77 -6.42 23.59 4.63
N GLY A 78 -7.20 23.73 3.56
CA GLY A 78 -7.81 25.00 3.15
C GLY A 78 -7.09 25.72 2.00
N GLU A 79 -5.92 25.23 1.58
CA GLU A 79 -5.21 25.73 0.40
C GLU A 79 -5.53 24.86 -0.81
N GLU A 80 -5.75 25.49 -1.96
CA GLU A 80 -5.92 24.76 -3.21
C GLU A 80 -4.57 24.32 -3.75
N LEU A 81 -4.49 23.09 -4.28
CA LEU A 81 -3.27 22.56 -4.90
C LEU A 81 -2.74 23.46 -6.01
N GLY A 82 -3.61 24.19 -6.72
CA GLY A 82 -3.22 25.10 -7.78
C GLY A 82 -2.29 26.22 -7.34
N PHE A 83 -2.29 26.60 -6.07
CA PHE A 83 -1.44 27.67 -5.54
C PHE A 83 -0.07 27.17 -5.06
N LEU A 84 0.14 25.87 -4.96
CA LEU A 84 1.44 25.32 -4.58
C LEU A 84 2.40 25.36 -5.77
N PRO A 85 3.69 25.65 -5.55
CA PRO A 85 4.67 25.59 -6.64
C PRO A 85 4.94 24.15 -7.09
N GLY A 86 5.29 24.02 -8.36
CA GLY A 86 5.68 22.74 -8.94
C GLY A 86 4.62 22.10 -9.83
N SER A 87 4.95 20.97 -10.44
CA SER A 87 4.03 20.15 -11.23
C SER A 87 2.97 19.49 -10.36
N LEU A 88 1.90 19.01 -10.97
CA LEU A 88 0.87 18.27 -10.24
C LEU A 88 1.44 17.06 -9.50
N ASP A 89 2.33 16.31 -10.14
CA ASP A 89 2.99 15.15 -9.54
C ASP A 89 3.82 15.56 -8.31
N GLU A 90 4.56 16.64 -8.39
CA GLU A 90 5.33 17.18 -7.26
C GLU A 90 4.43 17.61 -6.09
N LYS A 91 3.26 18.20 -6.39
CA LYS A 91 2.30 18.61 -5.37
C LYS A 91 1.66 17.43 -4.65
N ILE A 92 1.44 16.33 -5.35
CA ILE A 92 0.79 15.13 -4.83
C ILE A 92 1.79 14.20 -4.14
N ALA A 93 3.05 14.22 -4.51
CA ALA A 93 4.09 13.31 -4.00
C ALA A 93 4.09 13.16 -2.46
N PRO A 94 3.97 14.24 -1.65
CA PRO A 94 3.95 14.09 -0.19
C PRO A 94 2.80 13.23 0.33
N TYR A 95 1.65 13.23 -0.36
CA TYR A 95 0.48 12.43 0.02
C TYR A 95 0.62 10.97 -0.37
N MET A 96 1.40 10.69 -1.40
CA MET A 96 1.63 9.34 -1.92
C MET A 96 2.87 8.67 -1.32
N GLN A 97 3.70 9.41 -0.61
CA GLN A 97 4.97 8.90 -0.09
C GLN A 97 4.83 7.63 0.76
N PRO A 98 3.87 7.51 1.69
CA PRO A 98 3.69 6.28 2.45
C PRO A 98 3.42 5.06 1.57
N LEU A 99 2.70 5.23 0.47
CA LEU A 99 2.44 4.16 -0.49
C LEU A 99 3.71 3.77 -1.26
N TYR A 100 4.47 4.75 -1.71
CA TYR A 100 5.74 4.51 -2.41
C TYR A 100 6.76 3.83 -1.51
N ASP A 101 6.83 4.21 -0.24
CA ASP A 101 7.72 3.58 0.74
C ASP A 101 7.36 2.09 0.93
N ALA A 102 6.08 1.79 1.06
CA ALA A 102 5.61 0.41 1.19
C ALA A 102 5.95 -0.43 -0.06
N ILE A 103 5.75 0.12 -1.24
CA ILE A 103 6.10 -0.55 -2.50
C ILE A 103 7.61 -0.77 -2.61
N SER A 104 8.40 0.24 -2.28
CA SER A 104 9.86 0.19 -2.38
C SER A 104 10.48 -0.85 -1.48
N LEU A 105 9.90 -1.10 -0.32
CA LEU A 105 10.37 -2.13 0.61
C LEU A 105 10.32 -3.52 -0.04
N ILE A 106 9.32 -3.76 -0.87
CA ILE A 106 9.08 -5.06 -1.51
C ILE A 106 9.77 -5.15 -2.88
N LYS A 107 9.59 -4.14 -3.72
CA LYS A 107 10.04 -4.16 -5.12
C LYS A 107 11.35 -3.41 -5.36
N GLY A 108 11.84 -2.65 -4.37
CA GLY A 108 13.00 -1.78 -4.54
C GLY A 108 12.64 -0.47 -5.25
N ARG A 109 13.67 0.35 -5.53
CA ARG A 109 13.47 1.70 -6.07
C ARG A 109 13.20 1.74 -7.58
N ARG A 110 13.40 0.64 -8.29
CA ARG A 110 13.28 0.59 -9.76
C ARG A 110 11.92 0.13 -10.25
N VAL A 111 10.89 0.29 -9.42
CA VAL A 111 9.53 -0.08 -9.82
C VAL A 111 8.95 0.98 -10.72
N LEU A 112 8.37 0.55 -11.84
CA LEU A 112 7.63 1.43 -12.72
C LEU A 112 6.26 1.71 -12.11
N ILE A 113 6.12 2.90 -11.53
CA ILE A 113 4.84 3.38 -11.00
C ILE A 113 4.31 4.43 -11.97
N ARG A 114 3.12 4.20 -12.49
CA ARG A 114 2.43 5.19 -13.31
C ARG A 114 1.67 6.13 -12.40
N SER A 115 2.13 7.37 -12.31
CA SER A 115 1.43 8.40 -11.54
C SER A 115 0.33 9.02 -12.38
N ARG A 116 -0.85 9.11 -11.79
CA ARG A 116 -2.00 9.83 -12.31
C ARG A 116 -2.34 10.96 -11.33
N PRO A 117 -3.05 12.00 -11.74
CA PRO A 117 -3.42 13.09 -10.81
C PRO A 117 -4.19 12.63 -9.57
N TRP A 118 -4.78 11.44 -9.60
CA TRP A 118 -5.65 10.92 -8.54
C TRP A 118 -5.22 9.53 -8.04
N ALA A 119 -4.20 8.91 -8.64
CA ALA A 119 -3.82 7.55 -8.28
C ALA A 119 -2.39 7.22 -8.70
N ALA A 120 -1.79 6.25 -8.02
CA ALA A 120 -0.61 5.55 -8.47
C ALA A 120 -1.02 4.17 -8.95
N GLU A 121 -0.49 3.74 -10.08
CA GLU A 121 -0.81 2.47 -10.70
C GLU A 121 0.45 1.63 -10.84
N LEU A 122 0.41 0.43 -10.31
CA LEU A 122 1.46 -0.56 -10.44
C LEU A 122 1.04 -1.57 -11.50
N PRO A 123 1.72 -1.63 -12.66
CA PRO A 123 1.42 -2.65 -13.65
C PRO A 123 1.86 -4.02 -13.16
N GLY A 124 1.08 -5.04 -13.48
CA GLY A 124 1.47 -6.40 -13.18
C GLY A 124 2.72 -6.80 -13.96
N CYS A 125 3.49 -7.70 -13.38
CA CYS A 125 4.58 -8.36 -14.09
C CYS A 125 3.96 -9.34 -15.09
N GLY A 126 3.87 -8.91 -16.34
CA GLY A 126 3.50 -9.79 -17.45
C GLY A 126 4.67 -10.65 -17.86
#